data_808395275f7b3acdf8cca432428a809f
#
_entry.id   808395275f7b3acdf8cca432428a809f
#
_cell.length_a   1.000
_cell.length_b   1.000
_cell.length_c   1.000
_cell.angle_alpha   90.00
_cell.angle_beta   90.00
_cell.angle_gamma   90.00
#
_symmetry.space_group_name_H-M   'P 1'
#
loop_
_entity.id
_entity.type
_entity.pdbx_description
1 polymer ?
#
loop_
_entity_poly.entity_id
_entity_poly.type
_entity_poly.pdbx_seq_one_letter_code
_entity_poly.pdbx_strand_id
1 'polypeptide(L)'
;DGSFEELPVRPSHDPDSEGLLTKKEKETIDGVAPDVRFSKGEHLWNNNERRLQFEQVAEGSVTLDEFVAQLSDEELAHLLGGQPNTGVANTFGFGNLPECGIPNFMTADGPAGLRILPECGVCTTAWPCATLLACTWNPEIVYEVGAAGAKEVKENNIAVWLTPAINIHRTPMCGRNFEYYSEDPYLVAKQAGAMVRGIQSQHIAATVKHFALNNKETNRKDSNSRVSERAARQIYLKTFERIVKEAKPWCIMSSYNIVNDYRASENHDLLEKLLRDEWGFEGVVMTDWWTFGEHCKEVNAGNDVKMAAGNPDNLLKALEKGLLKRETMECSVKRLLGVLLKID
;
A
#
# COMPACT_ATOMS: atom_id res chain seq x y z
N ASP A 1 0.10 -9.95 41.72
CA ASP A 1 1.38 -10.46 41.30
C ASP A 1 1.51 -10.23 39.81
N GLY A 2 2.27 -9.21 39.43
CA GLY A 2 2.41 -8.78 38.05
C GLY A 2 3.65 -9.38 37.40
N SER A 3 3.83 -10.69 37.48
CA SER A 3 4.87 -11.37 36.72
C SER A 3 4.50 -11.33 35.23
N PHE A 4 5.18 -10.50 34.48
CA PHE A 4 5.21 -10.62 33.02
C PHE A 4 6.07 -11.85 32.70
N GLU A 5 5.48 -12.90 32.14
CA GLU A 5 6.26 -13.91 31.46
C GLU A 5 7.02 -13.20 30.32
N GLU A 6 8.33 -13.16 30.43
CA GLU A 6 9.18 -12.80 29.30
C GLU A 6 8.95 -13.86 28.22
N LEU A 7 8.21 -13.48 27.19
CA LEU A 7 8.13 -14.30 25.99
C LEU A 7 9.55 -14.54 25.47
N PRO A 8 9.92 -15.77 25.11
CA PRO A 8 11.25 -16.07 24.62
C PRO A 8 11.53 -15.17 23.41
N VAL A 9 12.42 -14.20 23.63
CA VAL A 9 12.97 -13.38 22.57
C VAL A 9 13.75 -14.35 21.69
N ARG A 10 13.35 -14.53 20.43
CA ARG A 10 14.26 -15.14 19.46
C ARG A 10 15.61 -14.42 19.61
N PRO A 11 16.75 -15.14 19.65
CA PRO A 11 18.04 -14.49 19.68
C PRO A 11 18.05 -13.38 18.64
N SER A 12 18.52 -12.20 19.02
CA SER A 12 18.64 -11.07 18.11
C SER A 12 19.36 -11.59 16.88
N HIS A 13 18.67 -11.59 15.76
CA HIS A 13 19.30 -11.94 14.49
C HIS A 13 20.46 -10.97 14.32
N ASP A 14 21.67 -11.51 14.25
CA ASP A 14 22.84 -10.77 13.85
C ASP A 14 22.50 -10.13 12.50
N PRO A 15 22.55 -8.79 12.37
CA PRO A 15 22.30 -8.14 11.08
C PRO A 15 23.27 -8.61 9.99
N ASP A 16 24.38 -9.23 10.37
CA ASP A 16 25.35 -9.87 9.46
C ASP A 16 25.10 -11.37 9.27
N SER A 17 24.09 -11.96 9.91
CA SER A 17 23.75 -13.35 9.67
C SER A 17 23.16 -13.50 8.26
N GLU A 18 23.83 -14.25 7.43
CA GLU A 18 23.58 -14.50 6.00
C GLU A 18 22.22 -15.17 5.68
N GLY A 19 21.27 -15.14 6.58
CA GLY A 19 20.03 -15.89 6.48
C GLY A 19 18.85 -15.18 5.84
N LEU A 20 18.89 -13.86 5.61
CA LEU A 20 17.70 -13.10 5.20
C LEU A 20 17.72 -12.65 3.75
N LEU A 21 18.87 -12.29 3.22
CA LEU A 21 19.06 -11.98 1.81
C LEU A 21 20.50 -12.32 1.44
N THR A 22 20.72 -12.97 0.32
CA THR A 22 22.07 -13.12 -0.21
C THR A 22 22.66 -11.74 -0.51
N LYS A 23 23.99 -11.63 -0.49
CA LYS A 23 24.67 -10.36 -0.85
C LYS A 23 24.19 -9.83 -2.20
N LYS A 24 23.89 -10.72 -3.14
CA LYS A 24 23.34 -10.40 -4.45
C LYS A 24 21.91 -9.87 -4.39
N GLU A 25 21.07 -10.35 -3.47
CA GLU A 25 19.72 -9.86 -3.26
C GLU A 25 19.74 -8.51 -2.54
N LYS A 26 20.66 -8.28 -1.59
CA LYS A 26 20.91 -6.95 -0.99
C LYS A 26 21.42 -5.97 -2.05
N GLU A 27 22.39 -6.35 -2.87
CA GLU A 27 22.88 -5.54 -3.98
C GLU A 27 21.78 -5.27 -5.02
N THR A 28 20.85 -6.20 -5.23
CA THR A 28 19.68 -5.99 -6.09
C THR A 28 18.66 -5.04 -5.45
N ILE A 29 18.46 -5.10 -4.14
CA ILE A 29 17.57 -4.19 -3.41
C ILE A 29 18.21 -2.80 -3.29
N ASP A 30 19.49 -2.72 -2.94
CA ASP A 30 20.25 -1.48 -2.82
C ASP A 30 20.64 -0.91 -4.20
N GLY A 31 20.78 -1.74 -5.21
CA GLY A 31 21.15 -1.40 -6.59
C GLY A 31 19.97 -1.30 -7.56
N VAL A 32 18.73 -1.43 -7.08
CA VAL A 32 17.54 -0.89 -7.75
C VAL A 32 17.41 0.62 -7.40
N ALA A 33 18.54 1.31 -7.27
CA ALA A 33 18.69 2.62 -7.80
C ALA A 33 18.28 2.62 -9.29
N PRO A 34 17.93 3.77 -9.85
CA PRO A 34 17.08 4.04 -11.01
C PRO A 34 17.42 3.37 -12.36
N ASP A 35 18.18 2.33 -12.37
CA ASP A 35 18.61 1.58 -13.55
C ASP A 35 17.90 0.24 -13.75
N VAL A 36 16.72 0.01 -13.17
CA VAL A 36 15.73 -0.82 -13.86
C VAL A 36 15.27 0.01 -15.05
N ARG A 37 16.18 0.22 -15.97
CA ARG A 37 15.86 0.48 -17.35
C ARG A 37 15.05 -0.73 -17.81
N PHE A 38 13.73 -0.58 -17.75
CA PHE A 38 13.00 -1.15 -18.85
C PHE A 38 13.69 -0.55 -20.08
N SER A 39 14.51 -1.34 -20.73
CA SER A 39 15.09 -0.97 -22.01
C SER A 39 13.93 -0.36 -22.78
N LYS A 40 14.08 0.91 -23.21
CA LYS A 40 13.07 1.53 -24.06
C LYS A 40 12.77 0.50 -25.12
N GLY A 41 11.60 -0.18 -24.96
CA GLY A 41 10.98 -1.13 -25.82
C GLY A 41 11.75 -1.49 -27.08
N GLU A 42 12.64 -2.45 -27.02
CA GLU A 42 12.72 -3.39 -28.10
C GLU A 42 11.56 -4.35 -27.88
N HIS A 43 10.44 -3.92 -28.41
CA HIS A 43 9.27 -4.68 -28.85
C HIS A 43 9.18 -6.16 -28.40
N LEU A 44 8.76 -6.39 -27.19
CA LEU A 44 8.20 -7.68 -26.80
C LEU A 44 6.79 -7.91 -27.39
N TRP A 45 6.20 -6.87 -28.01
CA TRP A 45 4.80 -6.85 -28.38
C TRP A 45 4.63 -6.53 -29.87
N ASN A 46 4.76 -7.56 -30.68
CA ASN A 46 4.49 -7.47 -32.13
C ASN A 46 3.13 -8.12 -32.44
N ASN A 47 2.04 -7.52 -31.96
CA ASN A 47 0.71 -7.85 -32.46
C ASN A 47 0.08 -6.59 -33.06
N ASN A 48 -0.08 -6.57 -34.38
CA ASN A 48 -0.77 -5.55 -35.17
C ASN A 48 -2.29 -5.57 -34.95
N GLU A 49 -2.79 -6.23 -33.92
CA GLU A 49 -4.21 -6.17 -33.54
C GLU A 49 -4.44 -4.93 -32.70
N ARG A 50 -5.54 -4.23 -33.01
CA ARG A 50 -5.94 -3.01 -32.30
C ARG A 50 -6.29 -3.37 -30.85
N ARG A 51 -5.39 -3.11 -29.93
CA ARG A 51 -5.58 -3.38 -28.51
C ARG A 51 -6.63 -2.44 -27.90
N LEU A 52 -7.40 -2.97 -26.95
CA LEU A 52 -8.30 -2.16 -26.14
C LEU A 52 -7.49 -1.18 -25.28
N GLN A 53 -7.97 0.05 -25.19
CA GLN A 53 -7.32 1.11 -24.42
C GLN A 53 -8.05 1.34 -23.09
N PHE A 54 -7.33 1.70 -22.06
CA PHE A 54 -7.90 1.94 -20.72
C PHE A 54 -8.91 3.10 -20.72
N GLU A 55 -8.73 4.08 -21.61
CA GLU A 55 -9.69 5.16 -21.84
C GLU A 55 -11.09 4.62 -22.22
N GLN A 56 -11.17 3.55 -23.00
CA GLN A 56 -12.44 2.92 -23.38
C GLN A 56 -13.17 2.32 -22.17
N VAL A 57 -12.42 1.88 -21.15
CA VAL A 57 -13.01 1.43 -19.88
C VAL A 57 -13.56 2.63 -19.11
N ALA A 58 -12.82 3.73 -19.06
CA ALA A 58 -13.25 4.97 -18.41
C ALA A 58 -14.51 5.56 -19.06
N GLU A 59 -14.62 5.46 -20.39
CA GLU A 59 -15.81 5.88 -21.15
C GLU A 59 -16.99 4.89 -21.07
N GLY A 60 -16.77 3.68 -20.54
CA GLY A 60 -17.77 2.63 -20.44
C GLY A 60 -18.09 1.90 -21.74
N SER A 61 -17.29 2.06 -22.81
CA SER A 61 -17.43 1.37 -24.08
C SER A 61 -16.87 -0.05 -24.08
N VAL A 62 -15.99 -0.35 -23.11
CA VAL A 62 -15.38 -1.66 -22.82
C VAL A 62 -15.51 -1.94 -21.34
N THR A 63 -15.81 -3.17 -20.98
CA THR A 63 -15.82 -3.58 -19.57
C THR A 63 -14.40 -3.79 -19.04
N LEU A 64 -14.22 -3.64 -17.74
CA LEU A 64 -12.94 -3.92 -17.09
C LEU A 64 -12.52 -5.39 -17.28
N ASP A 65 -13.48 -6.32 -17.30
CA ASP A 65 -13.23 -7.73 -17.54
C ASP A 65 -12.69 -8.00 -18.94
N GLU A 66 -13.29 -7.41 -19.99
CA GLU A 66 -12.82 -7.51 -21.37
C GLU A 66 -11.42 -6.89 -21.51
N PHE A 67 -11.20 -5.73 -20.88
CA PHE A 67 -9.90 -5.08 -20.91
C PHE A 67 -8.80 -5.93 -20.28
N VAL A 68 -9.03 -6.48 -19.09
CA VAL A 68 -8.04 -7.30 -18.37
C VAL A 68 -7.81 -8.64 -19.09
N ALA A 69 -8.83 -9.23 -19.70
CA ALA A 69 -8.69 -10.50 -20.42
C ALA A 69 -7.71 -10.45 -21.61
N GLN A 70 -7.48 -9.26 -22.21
CA GLN A 70 -6.48 -9.10 -23.28
C GLN A 70 -5.03 -9.08 -22.82
N LEU A 71 -4.80 -8.82 -21.51
CA LEU A 71 -3.44 -8.65 -20.98
C LEU A 71 -2.71 -9.99 -20.95
N SER A 72 -1.42 -9.99 -21.30
CA SER A 72 -0.57 -11.15 -21.15
C SER A 72 -0.20 -11.42 -19.69
N ASP A 73 0.37 -12.59 -19.41
CA ASP A 73 0.84 -12.93 -18.07
C ASP A 73 1.94 -11.98 -17.59
N GLU A 74 2.82 -11.56 -18.51
CA GLU A 74 3.89 -10.60 -18.23
C GLU A 74 3.34 -9.20 -17.92
N GLU A 75 2.30 -8.75 -18.65
CA GLU A 75 1.65 -7.47 -18.39
C GLU A 75 0.90 -7.48 -17.07
N LEU A 76 0.20 -8.57 -16.75
CA LEU A 76 -0.41 -8.75 -15.45
C LEU A 76 0.64 -8.70 -14.34
N ALA A 77 1.75 -9.45 -14.49
CA ALA A 77 2.84 -9.46 -13.52
C ALA A 77 3.52 -8.09 -13.36
N HIS A 78 3.65 -7.33 -14.46
CA HIS A 78 4.17 -5.96 -14.45
C HIS A 78 3.27 -5.02 -13.62
N LEU A 79 1.96 -5.06 -13.84
CA LEU A 79 1.01 -4.18 -13.15
C LEU A 79 0.92 -4.46 -11.64
N LEU A 80 1.29 -5.66 -11.18
CA LEU A 80 1.30 -6.01 -9.75
C LEU A 80 2.56 -5.57 -9.01
N GLY A 81 3.46 -4.85 -9.68
CA GLY A 81 4.67 -4.25 -9.10
C GLY A 81 4.66 -2.73 -9.14
N GLY A 82 5.33 -2.12 -8.15
CA GLY A 82 5.57 -0.68 -8.18
C GLY A 82 6.45 -0.28 -9.37
N GLN A 83 6.30 0.98 -9.81
CA GLN A 83 6.95 1.54 -10.99
C GLN A 83 7.89 2.69 -10.63
N PRO A 84 8.97 2.92 -11.38
CA PRO A 84 9.90 4.01 -11.12
C PRO A 84 9.21 5.36 -11.05
N ASN A 85 9.80 6.28 -10.29
CA ASN A 85 9.32 7.66 -10.22
C ASN A 85 9.49 8.37 -11.58
N THR A 86 8.40 8.93 -12.07
CA THR A 86 8.36 9.72 -13.32
C THR A 86 7.96 11.18 -13.08
N GLY A 87 7.83 11.60 -11.82
CA GLY A 87 7.36 12.92 -11.42
C GLY A 87 8.18 13.55 -10.29
N VAL A 88 7.53 14.40 -9.53
CA VAL A 88 8.15 15.16 -8.42
C VAL A 88 8.00 14.46 -7.07
N ALA A 89 7.20 13.40 -6.99
CA ALA A 89 6.95 12.66 -5.75
C ALA A 89 8.24 12.09 -5.14
N ASN A 90 8.25 11.89 -3.83
CA ASN A 90 9.42 11.36 -3.13
C ASN A 90 9.57 9.84 -3.26
N THR A 91 8.64 9.14 -3.93
CA THR A 91 8.62 7.68 -3.99
C THR A 91 8.11 7.16 -5.34
N PHE A 92 7.77 5.89 -5.41
CA PHE A 92 7.44 5.13 -6.62
C PHE A 92 5.97 5.29 -7.00
N GLY A 93 5.63 4.93 -8.24
CA GLY A 93 4.25 4.81 -8.72
C GLY A 93 3.81 3.36 -8.91
N PHE A 94 2.70 3.16 -9.60
CA PHE A 94 2.21 1.87 -10.07
C PHE A 94 1.32 2.05 -11.32
N GLY A 95 0.97 0.97 -12.00
CA GLY A 95 0.36 1.01 -13.31
C GLY A 95 1.42 1.00 -14.42
N ASN A 96 1.54 2.08 -15.21
CA ASN A 96 2.56 2.30 -16.21
C ASN A 96 2.60 1.21 -17.31
N LEU A 97 1.50 1.08 -18.05
CA LEU A 97 1.40 0.26 -19.26
C LEU A 97 0.89 1.13 -20.43
N PRO A 98 1.78 1.99 -21.00
CA PRO A 98 1.40 2.99 -21.99
C PRO A 98 0.78 2.40 -23.26
N GLU A 99 1.17 1.19 -23.65
CA GLU A 99 0.65 0.47 -24.81
C GLU A 99 -0.86 0.18 -24.70
N CYS A 100 -1.38 0.12 -23.49
CA CYS A 100 -2.79 -0.03 -23.17
C CYS A 100 -3.43 1.25 -22.62
N GLY A 101 -2.70 2.37 -22.65
CA GLY A 101 -3.20 3.66 -22.16
C GLY A 101 -3.23 3.79 -20.63
N ILE A 102 -2.51 2.93 -19.89
CA ILE A 102 -2.42 3.03 -18.42
C ILE A 102 -1.22 3.89 -18.05
N PRO A 103 -1.42 5.11 -17.46
CA PRO A 103 -0.32 5.96 -17.04
C PRO A 103 0.37 5.43 -15.76
N ASN A 104 1.52 6.02 -15.43
CA ASN A 104 2.19 5.80 -14.15
C ASN A 104 1.53 6.65 -13.06
N PHE A 105 0.79 6.04 -12.16
CA PHE A 105 0.13 6.71 -11.04
C PHE A 105 1.11 6.89 -9.88
N MET A 106 1.63 8.11 -9.74
CA MET A 106 2.61 8.41 -8.70
C MET A 106 2.00 8.38 -7.31
N THR A 107 2.76 7.84 -6.36
CA THR A 107 2.44 7.89 -4.93
C THR A 107 3.37 8.85 -4.21
N ALA A 108 2.93 9.49 -3.15
CA ALA A 108 3.78 10.30 -2.29
C ALA A 108 3.48 10.08 -0.82
N ASP A 109 4.55 10.08 -0.03
CA ASP A 109 4.48 9.96 1.42
C ASP A 109 4.13 11.31 2.07
N GLY A 110 3.98 11.33 3.38
CA GLY A 110 3.85 12.54 4.18
C GLY A 110 2.50 12.71 4.87
N PRO A 111 2.22 11.96 5.98
CA PRO A 111 1.00 12.15 6.77
C PRO A 111 0.84 13.54 7.40
N ALA A 112 1.93 14.27 7.58
CA ALA A 112 1.93 15.64 8.09
C ALA A 112 2.32 16.69 7.01
N GLY A 113 2.13 16.37 5.74
CA GLY A 113 2.45 17.22 4.59
C GLY A 113 3.03 16.41 3.43
N LEU A 114 2.62 16.76 2.22
CA LEU A 114 3.06 16.07 1.01
C LEU A 114 4.59 16.12 0.87
N ARG A 115 5.21 14.97 0.61
CA ARG A 115 6.66 14.89 0.37
C ARG A 115 6.98 14.93 -1.12
N ILE A 116 7.72 15.97 -1.51
CA ILE A 116 8.26 16.15 -2.85
C ILE A 116 9.78 15.98 -2.77
N LEU A 117 10.40 15.54 -3.85
CA LEU A 117 11.85 15.48 -3.97
C LEU A 117 12.43 16.90 -3.81
N PRO A 118 13.39 17.12 -2.89
CA PRO A 118 13.93 18.47 -2.61
C PRO A 118 14.50 19.16 -3.84
N GLU A 119 15.09 18.41 -4.77
CA GLU A 119 15.66 18.92 -6.01
C GLU A 119 14.62 19.51 -6.97
N CYS A 120 13.34 19.20 -6.80
CA CYS A 120 12.27 19.78 -7.60
C CYS A 120 11.93 21.23 -7.20
N GLY A 121 12.43 21.70 -6.06
CA GLY A 121 12.23 23.09 -5.61
C GLY A 121 10.78 23.46 -5.25
N VAL A 122 9.90 22.45 -5.07
CA VAL A 122 8.49 22.65 -4.68
C VAL A 122 8.39 22.71 -3.17
N CYS A 123 7.80 23.79 -2.64
CA CYS A 123 7.46 23.90 -1.22
C CYS A 123 6.02 23.45 -1.00
N THR A 124 5.84 22.52 -0.10
CA THR A 124 4.53 21.98 0.29
C THR A 124 4.12 22.43 1.70
N THR A 125 2.84 22.36 2.01
CA THR A 125 2.32 22.75 3.31
C THR A 125 2.70 21.74 4.38
N ALA A 126 3.29 22.19 5.48
CA ALA A 126 3.47 21.39 6.68
C ALA A 126 2.19 21.45 7.52
N TRP A 127 1.42 20.37 7.48
CA TRP A 127 0.20 20.23 8.27
C TRP A 127 0.51 19.83 9.71
N PRO A 128 -0.39 20.14 10.68
CA PRO A 128 -0.27 19.60 12.02
C PRO A 128 -0.18 18.07 11.98
N CYS A 129 0.65 17.47 12.84
CA CYS A 129 0.75 16.01 12.91
C CYS A 129 -0.58 15.37 13.36
N ALA A 130 -0.78 14.09 13.04
CA ALA A 130 -2.04 13.40 13.28
C ALA A 130 -2.46 13.41 14.76
N THR A 131 -1.50 13.27 15.69
CA THR A 131 -1.77 13.37 17.13
C THR A 131 -2.34 14.74 17.51
N LEU A 132 -1.79 15.84 16.95
CA LEU A 132 -2.30 17.19 17.20
C LEU A 132 -3.66 17.40 16.54
N LEU A 133 -3.89 16.90 15.34
CA LEU A 133 -5.21 16.94 14.71
C LEU A 133 -6.25 16.19 15.56
N ALA A 134 -5.91 15.04 16.13
CA ALA A 134 -6.78 14.28 17.00
C ALA A 134 -7.14 15.05 18.30
N CYS A 135 -6.23 15.87 18.83
CA CYS A 135 -6.48 16.72 20.00
C CYS A 135 -7.57 17.79 19.77
N THR A 136 -7.92 18.08 18.53
CA THR A 136 -9.04 19.01 18.23
C THR A 136 -10.39 18.40 18.55
N TRP A 137 -10.51 17.08 18.58
CA TRP A 137 -11.78 16.34 18.69
C TRP A 137 -12.80 16.72 17.61
N ASN A 138 -12.36 17.37 16.54
CA ASN A 138 -13.20 17.88 15.47
C ASN A 138 -12.89 17.21 14.13
N PRO A 139 -13.71 16.23 13.68
CA PRO A 139 -13.53 15.58 12.40
C PRO A 139 -13.67 16.51 11.18
N GLU A 140 -14.39 17.63 11.30
CA GLU A 140 -14.58 18.58 10.21
C GLU A 140 -13.26 19.28 9.86
N ILE A 141 -12.49 19.69 10.87
CA ILE A 141 -11.15 20.26 10.67
C ILE A 141 -10.23 19.24 9.97
N VAL A 142 -10.28 17.97 10.38
CA VAL A 142 -9.46 16.92 9.77
C VAL A 142 -9.89 16.64 8.31
N TYR A 143 -11.19 16.72 8.03
CA TYR A 143 -11.70 16.64 6.66
C TYR A 143 -11.16 17.80 5.80
N GLU A 144 -11.20 19.02 6.29
CA GLU A 144 -10.70 20.21 5.58
C GLU A 144 -9.19 20.12 5.31
N VAL A 145 -8.40 19.67 6.29
CA VAL A 145 -6.96 19.40 6.10
C VAL A 145 -6.75 18.34 5.01
N GLY A 146 -7.51 17.26 5.04
CA GLY A 146 -7.46 16.22 4.02
C GLY A 146 -7.78 16.74 2.62
N ALA A 147 -8.83 17.54 2.48
CA ALA A 147 -9.24 18.12 1.21
C ALA A 147 -8.23 19.17 0.69
N ALA A 148 -7.71 20.01 1.59
CA ALA A 148 -6.71 21.02 1.20
C ALA A 148 -5.38 20.37 0.81
N GLY A 149 -4.90 19.39 1.58
CA GLY A 149 -3.67 18.65 1.24
C GLY A 149 -3.81 17.87 -0.07
N ALA A 150 -4.98 17.28 -0.34
CA ALA A 150 -5.21 16.54 -1.58
C ALA A 150 -5.24 17.45 -2.83
N LYS A 151 -5.63 18.72 -2.71
CA LYS A 151 -5.47 19.69 -3.80
C LYS A 151 -3.99 19.89 -4.14
N GLU A 152 -3.14 20.03 -3.14
CA GLU A 152 -1.70 20.15 -3.31
C GLU A 152 -1.10 18.87 -3.94
N VAL A 153 -1.62 17.69 -3.56
CA VAL A 153 -1.24 16.40 -4.19
C VAL A 153 -1.59 16.40 -5.68
N LYS A 154 -2.80 16.82 -6.04
CA LYS A 154 -3.29 16.90 -7.42
C LYS A 154 -2.50 17.91 -8.26
N GLU A 155 -2.20 19.08 -7.70
CA GLU A 155 -1.40 20.12 -8.36
C GLU A 155 0.01 19.65 -8.73
N ASN A 156 0.53 18.64 -8.04
CA ASN A 156 1.84 18.03 -8.27
C ASN A 156 1.79 16.73 -9.10
N ASN A 157 0.68 16.44 -9.77
CA ASN A 157 0.47 15.24 -10.59
C ASN A 157 0.72 13.93 -9.81
N ILE A 158 0.29 13.89 -8.56
CA ILE A 158 0.36 12.72 -7.70
C ILE A 158 -1.05 12.17 -7.54
N ALA A 159 -1.21 10.87 -7.75
CA ALA A 159 -2.51 10.20 -7.78
C ALA A 159 -2.90 9.61 -6.42
N VAL A 160 -1.91 9.24 -5.62
CA VAL A 160 -2.10 8.51 -4.37
C VAL A 160 -1.30 9.16 -3.25
N TRP A 161 -1.99 9.58 -2.21
CA TRP A 161 -1.34 10.08 -1.00
C TRP A 161 -1.29 8.99 0.07
N LEU A 162 -0.08 8.69 0.57
CA LEU A 162 0.17 7.61 1.53
C LEU A 162 -0.18 8.02 2.96
N THR A 163 -1.44 8.40 3.15
CA THR A 163 -2.03 8.86 4.41
C THR A 163 -3.53 8.49 4.45
N PRO A 164 -4.16 8.33 5.62
CA PRO A 164 -3.66 8.48 6.99
C PRO A 164 -2.96 7.24 7.54
N ALA A 165 -2.02 7.45 8.48
CA ALA A 165 -1.47 6.38 9.31
C ALA A 165 -2.31 6.25 10.59
N ILE A 166 -2.72 5.02 10.94
CA ILE A 166 -3.79 4.82 11.93
C ILE A 166 -3.52 3.73 12.98
N ASN A 167 -2.28 3.31 13.12
CA ASN A 167 -1.94 2.35 14.18
C ASN A 167 -2.17 2.98 15.57
N ILE A 168 -2.52 2.14 16.54
CA ILE A 168 -2.83 2.58 17.91
C ILE A 168 -1.55 3.02 18.63
N HIS A 169 -1.60 4.11 19.39
CA HIS A 169 -0.58 4.52 20.34
C HIS A 169 -0.52 3.50 21.48
N ARG A 170 0.25 2.45 21.32
CA ARG A 170 0.37 1.39 22.32
C ARG A 170 1.43 1.71 23.39
N THR A 171 2.49 2.39 22.99
CA THR A 171 3.58 2.80 23.86
C THR A 171 4.10 4.16 23.42
N PRO A 172 4.47 5.06 24.35
CA PRO A 172 5.05 6.35 24.00
C PRO A 172 6.43 6.22 23.33
N MET A 173 7.06 5.06 23.41
CA MET A 173 8.38 4.78 22.82
C MET A 173 8.33 4.47 21.32
N CYS A 174 7.15 4.35 20.71
CA CYS A 174 7.06 4.14 19.27
C CYS A 174 7.42 5.43 18.52
N GLY A 175 8.46 5.38 17.67
CA GLY A 175 8.99 6.54 16.96
C GLY A 175 8.04 7.13 15.91
N ARG A 176 6.93 6.46 15.59
CA ARG A 176 5.93 6.91 14.62
C ARG A 176 4.62 7.40 15.24
N ASN A 177 4.54 7.53 16.58
CA ASN A 177 3.32 8.00 17.23
C ASN A 177 2.87 9.38 16.73
N PHE A 178 3.78 10.25 16.30
CA PHE A 178 3.43 11.58 15.78
C PHE A 178 2.50 11.53 14.57
N GLU A 179 2.61 10.50 13.72
CA GLU A 179 1.76 10.33 12.55
C GLU A 179 0.49 9.50 12.80
N TYR A 180 0.37 8.91 13.99
CA TYR A 180 -0.81 8.19 14.45
C TYR A 180 -1.70 9.11 15.30
N TYR A 181 -3.00 8.83 15.36
CA TYR A 181 -3.96 9.76 15.95
C TYR A 181 -4.11 9.61 17.47
N SER A 182 -4.27 8.38 17.99
CA SER A 182 -4.61 8.15 19.40
C SER A 182 -4.37 6.70 19.83
N GLU A 183 -4.48 6.45 21.13
CA GLU A 183 -4.61 5.11 21.71
C GLU A 183 -6.06 4.58 21.62
N ASP A 184 -7.06 5.47 21.49
CA ASP A 184 -8.47 5.11 21.40
C ASP A 184 -8.85 4.78 19.95
N PRO A 185 -9.22 3.51 19.63
CA PRO A 185 -9.59 3.11 18.28
C PRO A 185 -10.84 3.82 17.74
N TYR A 186 -11.73 4.28 18.58
CA TYR A 186 -12.91 5.03 18.15
C TYR A 186 -12.52 6.44 17.68
N LEU A 187 -11.73 7.17 18.48
CA LEU A 187 -11.24 8.49 18.13
C LEU A 187 -10.42 8.45 16.83
N VAL A 188 -9.49 7.47 16.72
CA VAL A 188 -8.71 7.28 15.50
C VAL A 188 -9.62 7.08 14.30
N ALA A 189 -10.63 6.19 14.40
CA ALA A 189 -11.53 5.91 13.30
C ALA A 189 -12.33 7.12 12.85
N LYS A 190 -12.78 7.96 13.77
CA LYS A 190 -13.54 9.18 13.45
C LYS A 190 -12.70 10.25 12.78
N GLN A 191 -11.52 10.51 13.32
CA GLN A 191 -10.60 11.53 12.80
C GLN A 191 -9.99 11.09 11.46
N ALA A 192 -9.39 9.90 11.41
CA ALA A 192 -8.78 9.39 10.19
C ALA A 192 -9.80 9.08 9.08
N GLY A 193 -11.01 8.65 9.45
CA GLY A 193 -12.10 8.50 8.48
C GLY A 193 -12.52 9.83 7.84
N ALA A 194 -12.47 10.93 8.58
CA ALA A 194 -12.67 12.27 8.03
C ALA A 194 -11.54 12.66 7.07
N MET A 195 -10.28 12.37 7.42
CA MET A 195 -9.11 12.56 6.54
C MET A 195 -9.30 11.83 5.22
N VAL A 196 -9.66 10.54 5.25
CA VAL A 196 -9.92 9.73 4.03
C VAL A 196 -10.97 10.39 3.15
N ARG A 197 -12.11 10.78 3.72
CA ARG A 197 -13.18 11.44 2.96
C ARG A 197 -12.73 12.79 2.39
N GLY A 198 -11.97 13.57 3.15
CA GLY A 198 -11.42 14.85 2.67
C GLY A 198 -10.50 14.65 1.47
N ILE A 199 -9.56 13.71 1.55
CA ILE A 199 -8.64 13.39 0.45
C ILE A 199 -9.41 12.92 -0.78
N GLN A 200 -10.29 11.95 -0.62
CA GLN A 200 -11.02 11.34 -1.74
C GLN A 200 -12.07 12.28 -2.36
N SER A 201 -12.48 13.34 -1.66
CA SER A 201 -13.34 14.39 -2.24
C SER A 201 -12.66 15.19 -3.36
N GLN A 202 -11.34 15.09 -3.47
CA GLN A 202 -10.53 15.73 -4.53
C GLN A 202 -10.10 14.74 -5.63
N HIS A 203 -10.68 13.52 -5.65
CA HIS A 203 -10.32 12.45 -6.58
C HIS A 203 -8.86 11.98 -6.45
N ILE A 204 -8.30 12.07 -5.27
CA ILE A 204 -7.00 11.53 -4.90
C ILE A 204 -7.21 10.29 -4.02
N ALA A 205 -6.48 9.21 -4.28
CA ALA A 205 -6.58 8.01 -3.47
C ALA A 205 -5.91 8.20 -2.11
N ALA A 206 -6.67 8.02 -1.03
CA ALA A 206 -6.14 7.91 0.32
C ALA A 206 -5.64 6.49 0.57
N THR A 207 -4.49 6.36 1.23
CA THR A 207 -3.91 5.07 1.61
C THR A 207 -3.87 4.92 3.12
N VAL A 208 -4.76 4.10 3.66
CA VAL A 208 -4.81 3.82 5.10
C VAL A 208 -3.71 2.84 5.48
N LYS A 209 -2.86 3.22 6.45
CA LYS A 209 -1.66 2.45 6.83
C LYS A 209 -1.43 2.39 8.33
N HIS A 210 -0.71 1.42 8.84
CA HIS A 210 -0.13 0.21 8.21
C HIS A 210 -0.94 -1.01 8.69
N PHE A 211 -1.50 -1.76 7.80
CA PHE A 211 -2.39 -2.89 8.09
C PHE A 211 -1.59 -4.19 8.21
N ALA A 212 -1.39 -4.74 9.44
CA ALA A 212 -1.88 -4.23 10.72
C ALA A 212 -0.84 -4.42 11.84
N LEU A 213 -1.15 -3.86 13.01
CA LEU A 213 -0.37 -4.03 14.25
C LEU A 213 1.09 -3.52 14.17
N ASN A 214 1.37 -2.50 13.38
CA ASN A 214 2.67 -1.83 13.35
C ASN A 214 2.77 -0.80 14.49
N ASN A 215 2.91 -1.29 15.73
CA ASN A 215 2.96 -0.45 16.94
C ASN A 215 4.38 -0.34 17.54
N LYS A 216 5.40 -0.80 16.80
CA LYS A 216 6.80 -0.79 17.20
C LYS A 216 7.70 -0.66 15.98
N GLU A 217 8.64 0.28 16.02
CA GLU A 217 9.57 0.52 14.91
C GLU A 217 10.89 -0.27 15.04
N THR A 218 11.29 -0.67 16.24
CA THR A 218 12.50 -1.50 16.43
C THR A 218 12.29 -2.85 15.74
N ASN A 219 13.18 -3.19 14.81
CA ASN A 219 13.12 -4.41 14.00
C ASN A 219 11.75 -4.60 13.32
N ARG A 220 11.13 -3.52 12.82
CA ARG A 220 9.77 -3.51 12.31
C ARG A 220 9.51 -4.51 11.19
N LYS A 221 10.54 -4.86 10.39
CA LYS A 221 10.42 -5.83 9.29
C LYS A 221 10.35 -7.29 9.76
N ASP A 222 10.85 -7.59 10.97
CA ASP A 222 10.94 -8.95 11.51
C ASP A 222 10.28 -9.10 12.89
N SER A 223 9.75 -8.01 13.45
CA SER A 223 9.05 -8.10 14.72
C SER A 223 7.72 -8.84 14.56
N ASN A 224 7.46 -9.78 15.49
CA ASN A 224 6.24 -10.56 15.50
C ASN A 224 5.26 -10.00 16.54
N SER A 225 4.19 -9.39 16.07
CA SER A 225 3.12 -8.85 16.92
C SER A 225 2.21 -9.98 17.36
N ARG A 226 2.47 -10.50 18.55
CA ARG A 226 1.64 -11.55 19.14
C ARG A 226 0.43 -10.97 19.84
N VAL A 227 -0.75 -11.43 19.45
CA VAL A 227 -2.02 -10.87 19.93
C VAL A 227 -3.10 -11.95 19.91
N SER A 228 -3.99 -11.96 20.92
CA SER A 228 -5.20 -12.76 20.85
C SER A 228 -6.16 -12.21 19.83
N GLU A 229 -7.00 -13.05 19.21
CA GLU A 229 -8.01 -12.60 18.26
C GLU A 229 -8.93 -11.54 18.85
N ARG A 230 -9.34 -11.71 20.11
CA ARG A 230 -10.15 -10.74 20.83
C ARG A 230 -9.48 -9.35 20.90
N ALA A 231 -8.23 -9.30 21.34
CA ALA A 231 -7.51 -8.02 21.44
C ALA A 231 -7.25 -7.41 20.06
N ALA A 232 -6.90 -8.24 19.05
CA ALA A 232 -6.75 -7.80 17.69
C ALA A 232 -8.03 -7.12 17.18
N ARG A 233 -9.18 -7.79 17.26
CA ARG A 233 -10.46 -7.29 16.74
C ARG A 233 -11.02 -6.11 17.53
N GLN A 234 -10.85 -6.08 18.85
CA GLN A 234 -11.45 -5.04 19.69
C GLN A 234 -10.65 -3.74 19.72
N ILE A 235 -9.33 -3.80 19.48
CA ILE A 235 -8.43 -2.66 19.61
C ILE A 235 -7.74 -2.35 18.28
N TYR A 236 -6.80 -3.22 17.85
CA TYR A 236 -5.88 -2.91 16.75
C TYR A 236 -6.52 -2.90 15.37
N LEU A 237 -7.44 -3.82 15.12
CA LEU A 237 -8.14 -3.96 13.84
C LEU A 237 -9.43 -3.12 13.82
N LYS A 238 -9.97 -2.76 15.00
CA LYS A 238 -11.23 -2.00 15.12
C LYS A 238 -11.20 -0.67 14.39
N THR A 239 -10.08 0.00 14.39
CA THR A 239 -9.87 1.25 13.67
C THR A 239 -10.01 1.05 12.16
N PHE A 240 -9.32 0.04 11.62
CA PHE A 240 -9.38 -0.28 10.20
C PHE A 240 -10.78 -0.72 9.78
N GLU A 241 -11.42 -1.60 10.53
CA GLU A 241 -12.79 -2.04 10.28
C GLU A 241 -13.75 -0.86 10.10
N ARG A 242 -13.71 0.08 11.03
CA ARG A 242 -14.60 1.25 10.98
C ARG A 242 -14.30 2.15 9.80
N ILE A 243 -13.02 2.41 9.50
CA ILE A 243 -12.63 3.25 8.38
C ILE A 243 -13.03 2.60 7.05
N VAL A 244 -12.81 1.29 6.90
CA VAL A 244 -13.22 0.55 5.70
C VAL A 244 -14.74 0.66 5.49
N LYS A 245 -15.53 0.43 6.54
CA LYS A 245 -16.99 0.43 6.46
C LYS A 245 -17.59 1.85 6.33
N GLU A 246 -17.03 2.84 7.06
CA GLU A 246 -17.60 4.18 7.17
C GLU A 246 -17.02 5.19 6.17
N ALA A 247 -15.74 5.09 5.81
CA ALA A 247 -15.04 6.04 4.94
C ALA A 247 -14.66 5.46 3.56
N LYS A 248 -14.67 4.15 3.39
CA LYS A 248 -14.41 3.42 2.13
C LYS A 248 -13.11 3.89 1.45
N PRO A 249 -11.94 3.70 2.08
CA PRO A 249 -10.66 4.08 1.49
C PRO A 249 -10.43 3.34 0.18
N TRP A 250 -9.75 3.99 -0.77
CA TRP A 250 -9.43 3.35 -2.05
C TRP A 250 -8.18 2.50 -1.98
N CYS A 251 -7.26 2.82 -1.06
CA CYS A 251 -6.04 2.05 -0.86
C CYS A 251 -5.82 1.72 0.62
N ILE A 252 -5.20 0.57 0.86
CA ILE A 252 -4.66 0.15 2.16
C ILE A 252 -3.22 -0.32 1.96
N MET A 253 -2.34 0.02 2.90
CA MET A 253 -0.96 -0.46 2.90
C MET A 253 -0.77 -1.53 3.97
N SER A 254 -0.38 -2.73 3.56
CA SER A 254 -0.02 -3.81 4.48
C SER A 254 1.29 -3.48 5.21
N SER A 255 1.37 -3.86 6.48
CA SER A 255 2.50 -3.52 7.34
C SER A 255 3.70 -4.46 7.14
N TYR A 256 4.89 -4.01 7.57
CA TYR A 256 6.12 -4.82 7.52
C TYR A 256 6.11 -6.03 8.44
N ASN A 257 5.51 -5.87 9.63
CA ASN A 257 5.66 -6.82 10.73
C ASN A 257 4.97 -8.16 10.47
N ILE A 258 5.39 -9.13 11.26
CA ILE A 258 4.73 -10.42 11.38
C ILE A 258 3.58 -10.28 12.39
N VAL A 259 2.47 -10.91 12.13
CA VAL A 259 1.29 -10.99 13.01
C VAL A 259 1.01 -12.46 13.29
N ASN A 260 1.15 -12.88 14.54
CA ASN A 260 0.94 -14.27 14.96
C ASN A 260 1.63 -15.28 14.01
N ASP A 261 2.93 -15.07 13.76
CA ASP A 261 3.81 -15.90 12.93
C ASP A 261 3.64 -15.78 11.40
N TYR A 262 2.70 -14.98 10.91
CA TYR A 262 2.51 -14.73 9.49
C TYR A 262 2.88 -13.28 9.14
N ARG A 263 3.67 -13.08 8.10
CA ARG A 263 3.95 -11.72 7.59
C ARG A 263 2.66 -11.05 7.15
N ALA A 264 2.43 -9.80 7.56
CA ALA A 264 1.16 -9.14 7.29
C ALA A 264 0.81 -9.09 5.79
N SER A 265 1.79 -8.86 4.91
CA SER A 265 1.60 -8.85 3.46
C SER A 265 1.35 -10.24 2.82
N GLU A 266 1.65 -11.33 3.56
CA GLU A 266 1.42 -12.73 3.12
C GLU A 266 0.28 -13.40 3.90
N ASN A 267 -0.49 -12.65 4.66
CA ASN A 267 -1.51 -13.19 5.56
C ASN A 267 -2.90 -13.17 4.91
N HIS A 268 -3.27 -14.27 4.27
CA HIS A 268 -4.56 -14.44 3.62
C HIS A 268 -5.77 -14.25 4.56
N ASP A 269 -5.68 -14.72 5.82
CA ASP A 269 -6.77 -14.53 6.78
C ASP A 269 -6.96 -13.04 7.11
N LEU A 270 -5.88 -12.26 7.12
CA LEU A 270 -5.93 -10.82 7.35
C LEU A 270 -6.43 -10.05 6.12
N LEU A 271 -5.90 -10.36 4.92
CA LEU A 271 -6.11 -9.56 3.71
C LEU A 271 -7.35 -9.96 2.91
N GLU A 272 -7.65 -11.24 2.80
CA GLU A 272 -8.87 -11.70 2.09
C GLU A 272 -10.01 -11.92 3.07
N LYS A 273 -9.93 -12.88 4.00
CA LYS A 273 -11.06 -13.24 4.85
C LYS A 273 -11.55 -12.08 5.72
N LEU A 274 -10.65 -11.37 6.41
CA LEU A 274 -11.06 -10.31 7.31
C LEU A 274 -11.34 -9.01 6.55
N LEU A 275 -10.35 -8.52 5.79
CA LEU A 275 -10.43 -7.21 5.15
C LEU A 275 -11.48 -7.18 4.03
N ARG A 276 -11.51 -8.20 3.16
CA ARG A 276 -12.40 -8.23 2.01
C ARG A 276 -13.73 -8.93 2.30
N ASP A 277 -13.70 -10.19 2.73
CA ASP A 277 -14.94 -10.97 2.90
C ASP A 277 -15.80 -10.46 4.07
N GLU A 278 -15.17 -10.14 5.23
CA GLU A 278 -15.91 -9.70 6.42
C GLU A 278 -16.22 -8.20 6.41
N TRP A 279 -15.28 -7.35 5.96
CA TRP A 279 -15.46 -5.89 6.02
C TRP A 279 -15.89 -5.27 4.68
N GLY A 280 -15.79 -5.99 3.58
CA GLY A 280 -16.20 -5.53 2.26
C GLY A 280 -15.25 -4.51 1.63
N PHE A 281 -13.94 -4.64 1.84
CA PHE A 281 -12.96 -3.77 1.18
C PHE A 281 -12.81 -4.14 -0.30
N GLU A 282 -13.07 -3.19 -1.18
CA GLU A 282 -13.02 -3.36 -2.64
C GLU A 282 -11.79 -2.69 -3.30
N GLY A 283 -11.00 -1.97 -2.52
CA GLY A 283 -9.86 -1.20 -3.03
C GLY A 283 -8.58 -2.02 -3.19
N VAL A 284 -7.48 -1.30 -3.44
CA VAL A 284 -6.14 -1.85 -3.60
C VAL A 284 -5.46 -2.06 -2.26
N VAL A 285 -4.88 -3.23 -2.05
CA VAL A 285 -3.88 -3.45 -1.00
C VAL A 285 -2.50 -3.37 -1.63
N MET A 286 -1.66 -2.45 -1.16
CA MET A 286 -0.26 -2.38 -1.52
C MET A 286 0.62 -2.79 -0.34
N THR A 287 1.83 -3.31 -0.59
CA THR A 287 2.80 -3.53 0.48
C THR A 287 3.37 -2.20 0.97
N ASP A 288 3.89 -2.18 2.19
CA ASP A 288 4.89 -1.18 2.56
C ASP A 288 6.17 -1.40 1.73
N TRP A 289 7.08 -0.40 1.68
CA TRP A 289 8.22 -0.37 0.75
C TRP A 289 9.29 -1.40 1.10
N TRP A 290 9.70 -2.19 0.10
CA TRP A 290 10.77 -3.17 0.25
C TRP A 290 10.51 -4.20 1.35
N THR A 291 9.29 -4.78 1.36
CA THR A 291 8.96 -5.91 2.25
C THR A 291 9.80 -7.13 1.92
N PHE A 292 10.01 -7.98 2.93
CA PHE A 292 10.68 -9.27 2.75
C PHE A 292 9.74 -10.40 2.30
N GLY A 293 8.48 -10.09 2.02
CA GLY A 293 7.52 -11.04 1.50
C GLY A 293 7.88 -11.53 0.10
N GLU A 294 7.52 -12.77 -0.20
CA GLU A 294 7.65 -13.34 -1.53
C GLU A 294 6.46 -12.89 -2.40
N HIS A 295 6.72 -12.29 -3.57
CA HIS A 295 5.69 -11.61 -4.35
C HIS A 295 4.48 -12.49 -4.68
N CYS A 296 4.70 -13.75 -5.11
CA CYS A 296 3.59 -14.66 -5.40
C CYS A 296 2.78 -15.05 -4.14
N LYS A 297 3.40 -15.11 -2.97
CA LYS A 297 2.69 -15.34 -1.71
C LYS A 297 1.88 -14.12 -1.30
N GLU A 298 2.43 -12.92 -1.51
CA GLU A 298 1.73 -11.67 -1.25
C GLU A 298 0.48 -11.57 -2.14
N VAL A 299 0.61 -11.82 -3.45
CA VAL A 299 -0.54 -11.81 -4.37
C VAL A 299 -1.57 -12.88 -4.00
N ASN A 300 -1.16 -14.11 -3.69
CA ASN A 300 -2.05 -15.17 -3.23
C ASN A 300 -2.76 -14.83 -1.91
N ALA A 301 -2.16 -13.99 -1.08
CA ALA A 301 -2.75 -13.55 0.18
C ALA A 301 -3.72 -12.37 0.04
N GLY A 302 -3.83 -11.76 -1.16
CA GLY A 302 -4.71 -10.62 -1.42
C GLY A 302 -4.03 -9.26 -1.35
N ASN A 303 -2.69 -9.23 -1.36
CA ASN A 303 -1.92 -8.00 -1.53
C ASN A 303 -1.74 -7.76 -3.03
N ASP A 304 -2.33 -6.69 -3.56
CA ASP A 304 -2.47 -6.50 -5.00
C ASP A 304 -1.19 -5.93 -5.64
N VAL A 305 -0.47 -5.04 -4.96
CA VAL A 305 0.73 -4.38 -5.52
C VAL A 305 1.90 -4.48 -4.56
N LYS A 306 3.03 -4.99 -5.04
CA LYS A 306 4.29 -5.00 -4.28
C LYS A 306 5.08 -3.71 -4.52
N MET A 307 5.23 -2.90 -3.47
CA MET A 307 5.99 -1.64 -3.51
C MET A 307 7.41 -1.83 -2.92
N ALA A 308 8.39 -1.08 -3.32
CA ALA A 308 8.41 -0.04 -4.37
C ALA A 308 8.49 -0.63 -5.79
N ALA A 309 9.12 -1.78 -5.95
CA ALA A 309 9.20 -2.54 -7.19
C ALA A 309 8.71 -3.97 -6.97
N GLY A 310 8.02 -4.53 -7.93
CA GLY A 310 7.60 -5.92 -7.91
C GLY A 310 8.75 -6.89 -8.25
N ASN A 311 8.39 -8.15 -8.33
CA ASN A 311 9.24 -9.20 -8.90
C ASN A 311 8.42 -10.00 -9.91
N PRO A 312 8.24 -9.51 -11.14
CA PRO A 312 7.46 -10.17 -12.18
C PRO A 312 7.93 -11.61 -12.45
N ASP A 313 9.25 -11.85 -12.48
CA ASP A 313 9.81 -13.18 -12.68
C ASP A 313 9.37 -14.20 -11.61
N ASN A 314 9.19 -13.75 -10.37
CA ASN A 314 8.67 -14.61 -9.30
C ASN A 314 7.23 -15.01 -9.57
N LEU A 315 6.39 -14.07 -10.04
CA LEU A 315 4.99 -14.33 -10.39
C LEU A 315 4.89 -15.30 -11.58
N LEU A 316 5.63 -15.06 -12.65
CA LEU A 316 5.62 -15.91 -13.85
C LEU A 316 6.10 -17.34 -13.53
N LYS A 317 7.19 -17.49 -12.77
CA LYS A 317 7.66 -18.79 -12.29
C LYS A 317 6.66 -19.49 -11.39
N ALA A 318 5.94 -18.75 -10.56
CA ALA A 318 4.91 -19.32 -9.70
C ALA A 318 3.70 -19.77 -10.52
N LEU A 319 3.33 -19.03 -11.57
CA LEU A 319 2.28 -19.38 -12.52
C LEU A 319 2.64 -20.68 -13.28
N GLU A 320 3.86 -20.78 -13.84
CA GLU A 320 4.36 -21.99 -14.52
C GLU A 320 4.31 -23.24 -13.62
N LYS A 321 4.59 -23.06 -12.32
CA LYS A 321 4.57 -24.14 -11.33
C LYS A 321 3.19 -24.44 -10.76
N GLY A 322 2.15 -23.71 -11.15
CA GLY A 322 0.81 -23.84 -10.59
C GLY A 322 0.69 -23.40 -9.12
N LEU A 323 1.64 -22.61 -8.61
CA LEU A 323 1.63 -22.04 -7.26
C LEU A 323 0.85 -20.72 -7.18
N LEU A 324 0.64 -20.08 -8.32
CA LEU A 324 -0.19 -18.90 -8.50
C LEU A 324 -1.12 -19.17 -9.68
N LYS A 325 -2.35 -18.65 -9.60
CA LYS A 325 -3.32 -18.76 -10.71
C LYS A 325 -3.40 -17.43 -11.45
N ARG A 326 -3.62 -17.49 -12.77
CA ARG A 326 -3.83 -16.31 -13.61
C ARG A 326 -5.02 -15.48 -13.11
N GLU A 327 -6.12 -16.15 -12.74
CA GLU A 327 -7.32 -15.49 -12.25
C GLU A 327 -7.07 -14.66 -10.97
N THR A 328 -6.10 -15.08 -10.13
CA THR A 328 -5.69 -14.32 -8.94
C THR A 328 -4.99 -13.02 -9.36
N MET A 329 -4.10 -13.08 -10.35
CA MET A 329 -3.44 -11.88 -10.90
C MET A 329 -4.45 -10.93 -11.56
N GLU A 330 -5.36 -11.47 -12.37
CA GLU A 330 -6.44 -10.68 -13.00
C GLU A 330 -7.33 -9.99 -11.97
N CYS A 331 -7.66 -10.68 -10.88
CA CYS A 331 -8.45 -10.11 -9.80
C CYS A 331 -7.74 -8.92 -9.15
N SER A 332 -6.43 -9.05 -8.85
CA SER A 332 -5.62 -7.97 -8.30
C SER A 332 -5.48 -6.79 -9.27
N VAL A 333 -5.26 -7.07 -10.56
CA VAL A 333 -5.19 -6.03 -11.61
C VAL A 333 -6.54 -5.32 -11.76
N LYS A 334 -7.67 -6.02 -11.70
CA LYS A 334 -9.00 -5.39 -11.73
C LYS A 334 -9.23 -4.47 -10.54
N ARG A 335 -8.80 -4.85 -9.33
CA ARG A 335 -8.85 -3.98 -8.14
C ARG A 335 -8.01 -2.72 -8.35
N LEU A 336 -6.79 -2.89 -8.88
CA LEU A 336 -5.89 -1.78 -9.21
C LEU A 336 -6.56 -0.81 -10.18
N LEU A 337 -6.96 -1.30 -11.35
CA LEU A 337 -7.57 -0.48 -12.40
C LEU A 337 -8.89 0.15 -11.95
N GLY A 338 -9.69 -0.58 -11.17
CA GLY A 338 -10.93 -0.05 -10.59
C GLY A 338 -10.72 1.11 -9.62
N VAL A 339 -9.57 1.20 -8.95
CA VAL A 339 -9.19 2.38 -8.16
C VAL A 339 -8.71 3.50 -9.09
N LEU A 340 -7.92 3.19 -10.12
CA LEU A 340 -7.41 4.19 -11.06
C LEU A 340 -8.53 4.93 -11.79
N LEU A 341 -9.66 4.26 -12.10
CA LEU A 341 -10.85 4.89 -12.67
C LEU A 341 -11.54 5.92 -11.76
N LYS A 342 -11.17 6.01 -10.48
CA LYS A 342 -11.72 7.00 -9.52
C LYS A 342 -10.83 8.24 -9.38
N ILE A 343 -9.64 8.21 -9.95
CA ILE A 343 -8.62 9.26 -9.86
C ILE A 343 -8.70 10.12 -11.12
N ASP A 344 -8.69 11.46 -10.97
CA ASP A 344 -8.71 12.42 -12.07
C ASP A 344 -7.31 12.91 -12.44
#